data_809fdea9bdaf5317e2d6fa2dcdef91b9
#
_entry.id   809fdea9bdaf5317e2d6fa2dcdef91b9
#
_cell.length_a   1.000
_cell.length_b   1.000
_cell.length_c   1.000
_cell.angle_alpha   90.00
_cell.angle_beta   90.00
_cell.angle_gamma   90.00
#
_symmetry.space_group_name_H-M   'P 1'
#
loop_
_entity.id
_entity.type
_entity.pdbx_description
1 polymer ?
#
loop_
_entity_poly.entity_id
_entity_poly.type
_entity_poly.pdbx_seq_one_letter_code
_entity_poly.pdbx_strand_id
1 'polypeptide(L)'
;MARKKIEIYDTTLRDGNQGEGVSLSLGDKLDIAKALDSMGIDFIEGGWPGSNPKDDDFFARVSSLELQTAKIVAFGSTHRSDAMPSDDFFLQKLVAAKADITCIFGKTWDLHVEQALRVTSDVNLDMIAGSIKHLRDVTGKPVFFDAEHFFDGFKSDPGYALASIQVAVDAGATRVILCDTNGGVMPHELANAIREVRKEIPGIKLGIHVHNDGGLGVANTLRAIEEGVIQVHGTINGIGERCGNVDLTSIISNLELKMGYQCLPEGRLRGLTNLSKAVWEYLAIQGPLGQPFVGPSAFAHKGGVHVSAVQRNPSTYEHVDPELIGNSRKILISELSGGSNLRAKLANRYSELEDTAAVKSILEEVQEKEHAGYSYENADGSFDLLVRRHIGKYQPRFESLYYRIYSPSNEEHKDANGLIEASVKIKSGEEIRLSAAEGIGPVDALKKALQKALVEQYPVLLDLLKE
;
A
#
# COMPACT_ATOMS: atom_id res chain seq x y z
N MET A 1 4.65 26.01 -18.94
CA MET A 1 4.19 26.53 -17.63
C MET A 1 4.57 25.54 -16.56
N ALA A 2 4.99 25.99 -15.37
CA ALA A 2 5.23 25.06 -14.25
C ALA A 2 3.92 24.35 -13.87
N ARG A 3 4.00 23.04 -13.58
CA ARG A 3 2.85 22.27 -13.10
C ARG A 3 2.42 22.82 -11.75
N LYS A 4 1.11 22.87 -11.48
CA LYS A 4 0.59 23.26 -10.17
C LYS A 4 0.90 22.14 -9.16
N LYS A 5 1.50 22.50 -8.01
CA LYS A 5 1.81 21.58 -6.93
C LYS A 5 0.54 21.20 -6.16
N ILE A 6 0.38 19.91 -5.89
CA ILE A 6 -0.54 19.35 -4.89
C ILE A 6 0.31 18.77 -3.77
N GLU A 7 0.04 19.17 -2.55
CA GLU A 7 0.74 18.68 -1.35
C GLU A 7 0.23 17.29 -0.97
N ILE A 8 1.14 16.36 -0.75
CA ILE A 8 0.80 14.98 -0.31
C ILE A 8 1.09 14.84 1.18
N TYR A 9 0.06 14.47 1.92
CA TYR A 9 0.09 14.22 3.35
C TYR A 9 -0.19 12.72 3.59
N ASP A 10 0.84 12.02 4.04
CA ASP A 10 0.77 10.58 4.29
C ASP A 10 0.40 10.31 5.74
N THR A 11 -0.65 9.54 5.96
CA THR A 11 -1.10 9.07 7.27
C THR A 11 -0.97 7.55 7.46
N THR A 12 -0.10 6.90 6.67
CA THR A 12 0.17 5.45 6.77
C THR A 12 0.57 5.02 8.18
N LEU A 13 1.38 5.85 8.86
CA LEU A 13 1.92 5.53 10.18
C LEU A 13 0.92 5.77 11.32
N ARG A 14 -0.15 6.53 11.10
CA ARG A 14 -1.17 6.81 12.11
C ARG A 14 -2.51 6.15 11.75
N ASP A 15 -3.25 6.67 10.77
CA ASP A 15 -4.55 6.14 10.35
C ASP A 15 -4.41 4.77 9.69
N GLY A 16 -3.40 4.63 8.84
CA GLY A 16 -3.07 3.34 8.22
C GLY A 16 -2.82 2.24 9.25
N ASN A 17 -2.16 2.57 10.37
CA ASN A 17 -1.88 1.63 11.46
C ASN A 17 -3.13 1.25 12.30
N GLN A 18 -4.29 1.87 12.04
CA GLN A 18 -5.57 1.52 12.66
C GLN A 18 -6.33 0.44 11.86
N GLY A 19 -5.79 -0.01 10.73
CA GLY A 19 -6.37 -1.07 9.93
C GLY A 19 -6.39 -2.43 10.66
N GLU A 20 -7.42 -3.24 10.42
CA GLU A 20 -7.48 -4.60 10.96
C GLU A 20 -6.28 -5.42 10.47
N GLY A 21 -5.61 -6.11 11.40
CA GLY A 21 -4.41 -6.90 11.10
C GLY A 21 -3.13 -6.09 10.86
N VAL A 22 -3.19 -4.76 10.93
CA VAL A 22 -2.02 -3.86 10.78
C VAL A 22 -1.38 -3.59 12.14
N SER A 23 -0.09 -3.84 12.26
CA SER A 23 0.68 -3.51 13.48
C SER A 23 2.14 -3.23 13.14
N LEU A 24 2.45 -1.97 12.92
CA LEU A 24 3.81 -1.52 12.67
C LEU A 24 4.61 -1.45 13.99
N SER A 25 5.82 -1.98 14.00
CA SER A 25 6.78 -1.72 15.07
C SER A 25 7.33 -0.30 14.98
N LEU A 26 8.05 0.16 16.02
CA LEU A 26 8.73 1.45 15.94
C LEU A 26 9.78 1.48 14.83
N GLY A 27 10.51 0.37 14.62
CA GLY A 27 11.47 0.23 13.52
C GLY A 27 10.80 0.42 12.16
N ASP A 28 9.69 -0.29 11.92
CA ASP A 28 8.93 -0.20 10.67
C ASP A 28 8.43 1.22 10.42
N LYS A 29 7.90 1.91 11.46
CA LYS A 29 7.47 3.31 11.34
C LYS A 29 8.61 4.23 10.91
N LEU A 30 9.81 4.07 11.48
CA LEU A 30 10.98 4.87 11.13
C LEU A 30 11.48 4.57 9.71
N ASP A 31 11.47 3.32 9.29
CA ASP A 31 11.92 2.94 7.95
C ASP A 31 10.91 3.34 6.87
N ILE A 32 9.61 3.23 7.13
CA ILE A 32 8.56 3.78 6.24
C ILE A 32 8.69 5.31 6.14
N ALA A 33 8.95 6.02 7.25
CA ALA A 33 9.16 7.47 7.22
C ALA A 33 10.34 7.86 6.31
N LYS A 34 11.47 7.12 6.35
CA LYS A 34 12.60 7.32 5.42
C LYS A 34 12.21 7.06 3.97
N ALA A 35 11.44 6.00 3.72
CA ALA A 35 10.99 5.65 2.38
C ALA A 35 10.06 6.74 1.80
N LEU A 36 9.12 7.26 2.59
CA LEU A 36 8.25 8.37 2.22
C LEU A 36 9.04 9.66 1.94
N ASP A 37 9.99 10.01 2.81
CA ASP A 37 10.88 11.17 2.60
C ASP A 37 11.69 11.03 1.30
N SER A 38 12.25 9.85 1.05
CA SER A 38 13.01 9.57 -0.16
C SER A 38 12.18 9.72 -1.45
N MET A 39 10.88 9.47 -1.37
CA MET A 39 9.94 9.70 -2.46
C MET A 39 9.58 11.17 -2.64
N GLY A 40 9.86 12.01 -1.64
CA GLY A 40 9.53 13.43 -1.67
C GLY A 40 8.09 13.74 -1.25
N ILE A 41 7.51 12.94 -0.37
CA ILE A 41 6.23 13.21 0.29
C ILE A 41 6.38 14.48 1.15
N ASP A 42 5.39 15.37 1.11
CA ASP A 42 5.50 16.67 1.77
C ASP A 42 5.31 16.58 3.29
N PHE A 43 4.37 15.73 3.76
CA PHE A 43 4.01 15.59 5.17
C PHE A 43 3.84 14.13 5.56
N ILE A 44 4.35 13.76 6.74
CA ILE A 44 4.22 12.41 7.32
C ILE A 44 3.60 12.54 8.71
N GLU A 45 2.42 11.98 8.88
CA GLU A 45 1.72 11.93 10.16
C GLU A 45 2.25 10.76 11.00
N GLY A 46 3.12 11.08 11.95
CA GLY A 46 3.87 10.09 12.70
C GLY A 46 3.07 9.29 13.73
N GLY A 47 1.95 9.83 14.22
CA GLY A 47 1.14 9.20 15.26
C GLY A 47 0.43 10.22 16.15
N TRP A 48 -0.17 9.72 17.23
CA TRP A 48 -0.86 10.52 18.25
C TRP A 48 -0.08 10.47 19.57
N PRO A 49 0.75 11.50 19.88
CA PRO A 49 1.51 11.57 21.13
C PRO A 49 0.60 11.45 22.35
N GLY A 50 1.00 10.60 23.29
CA GLY A 50 0.24 10.34 24.50
C GLY A 50 -0.87 9.29 24.38
N SER A 51 -1.21 8.83 23.19
CA SER A 51 -2.20 7.76 22.99
C SER A 51 -1.61 6.38 23.30
N ASN A 52 -0.35 6.18 22.95
CA ASN A 52 0.39 4.93 23.22
C ASN A 52 1.92 5.18 23.27
N PRO A 53 2.69 4.30 23.95
CA PRO A 53 4.15 4.46 24.06
C PRO A 53 4.90 4.46 22.74
N LYS A 54 4.45 3.70 21.76
CA LYS A 54 5.10 3.58 20.44
C LYS A 54 5.10 4.92 19.70
N ASP A 55 4.01 5.67 19.79
CA ASP A 55 3.92 6.98 19.15
C ASP A 55 4.78 8.01 19.90
N ASP A 56 4.81 8.00 21.23
CA ASP A 56 5.74 8.83 22.00
C ASP A 56 7.21 8.53 21.60
N ASP A 57 7.59 7.26 21.49
CA ASP A 57 8.93 6.82 21.07
C ASP A 57 9.26 7.23 19.62
N PHE A 58 8.27 7.22 18.71
CA PHE A 58 8.46 7.69 17.33
C PHE A 58 8.89 9.15 17.31
N PHE A 59 8.16 10.04 18.01
CA PHE A 59 8.51 11.47 18.07
C PHE A 59 9.84 11.73 18.76
N ALA A 60 10.23 10.89 19.74
CA ALA A 60 11.54 11.00 20.39
C ALA A 60 12.70 10.65 19.43
N ARG A 61 12.47 9.81 18.42
CA ARG A 61 13.53 9.29 17.54
C ARG A 61 13.52 9.84 16.13
N VAL A 62 12.37 10.27 15.60
CA VAL A 62 12.25 10.67 14.19
C VAL A 62 13.18 11.81 13.80
N SER A 63 13.52 12.71 14.72
CA SER A 63 14.47 13.79 14.46
C SER A 63 15.88 13.31 14.11
N SER A 64 16.26 12.08 14.55
CA SER A 64 17.54 11.47 14.20
C SER A 64 17.61 10.91 12.77
N LEU A 65 16.50 10.88 12.04
CA LEU A 65 16.48 10.41 10.65
C LEU A 65 17.01 11.43 9.64
N GLU A 66 17.14 12.70 10.03
CA GLU A 66 17.60 13.80 9.15
C GLU A 66 16.84 13.84 7.81
N LEU A 67 15.49 13.78 7.87
CA LEU A 67 14.64 13.82 6.69
C LEU A 67 14.91 15.09 5.87
N GLN A 68 14.91 14.95 4.55
CA GLN A 68 15.33 16.02 3.63
C GLN A 68 14.16 16.83 3.08
N THR A 69 13.00 16.19 2.93
CA THR A 69 11.83 16.75 2.24
C THR A 69 10.63 16.82 3.17
N ALA A 70 10.32 15.69 3.81
CA ALA A 70 9.10 15.53 4.57
C ALA A 70 9.11 16.29 5.89
N LYS A 71 7.98 16.93 6.21
CA LYS A 71 7.71 17.50 7.54
C LYS A 71 6.93 16.52 8.37
N ILE A 72 7.38 16.31 9.61
CA ILE A 72 6.69 15.42 10.54
C ILE A 72 5.52 16.14 11.19
N VAL A 73 4.38 15.48 11.20
CA VAL A 73 3.13 15.98 11.79
C VAL A 73 2.75 15.14 13.00
N ALA A 74 2.42 15.79 14.11
CA ALA A 74 1.81 15.18 15.29
C ALA A 74 0.30 15.36 15.22
N PHE A 75 -0.43 14.25 15.34
CA PHE A 75 -1.89 14.24 15.30
C PHE A 75 -2.48 14.24 16.71
N GLY A 76 -3.64 14.88 16.89
CA GLY A 76 -4.38 14.89 18.14
C GLY A 76 -5.79 15.45 18.00
N SER A 77 -6.46 15.66 19.14
CA SER A 77 -7.80 16.26 19.20
C SER A 77 -7.77 17.67 19.78
N THR A 78 -8.88 18.39 19.68
CA THR A 78 -9.15 19.56 20.52
C THR A 78 -9.08 19.19 22.00
N HIS A 79 -8.83 20.19 22.88
CA HIS A 79 -8.87 19.98 24.32
C HIS A 79 -10.24 19.52 24.79
N ARG A 80 -10.30 18.91 25.98
CA ARG A 80 -11.57 18.48 26.59
C ARG A 80 -12.35 19.68 27.13
N SER A 81 -13.67 19.59 27.12
CA SER A 81 -14.55 20.64 27.58
C SER A 81 -14.39 21.00 29.07
N ASP A 82 -13.84 20.10 29.89
CA ASP A 82 -13.60 20.27 31.33
C ASP A 82 -12.16 20.73 31.67
N ALA A 83 -11.34 21.02 30.67
CA ALA A 83 -9.95 21.45 30.84
C ALA A 83 -9.64 22.74 30.06
N MET A 84 -8.76 23.57 30.61
CA MET A 84 -8.19 24.66 29.82
C MET A 84 -7.19 24.09 28.79
N PRO A 85 -7.01 24.72 27.62
CA PRO A 85 -6.05 24.24 26.62
C PRO A 85 -4.62 24.02 27.18
N SER A 86 -4.17 24.87 28.11
CA SER A 86 -2.86 24.73 28.78
C SER A 86 -2.73 23.50 29.68
N ASP A 87 -3.85 23.03 30.22
CA ASP A 87 -3.89 21.95 31.22
C ASP A 87 -4.32 20.60 30.61
N ASP A 88 -4.72 20.62 29.32
CA ASP A 88 -5.11 19.40 28.61
C ASP A 88 -3.91 18.50 28.34
N PHE A 89 -3.99 17.25 28.79
CA PHE A 89 -2.92 16.26 28.68
C PHE A 89 -2.48 16.02 27.22
N PHE A 90 -3.43 15.90 26.29
CA PHE A 90 -3.08 15.61 24.90
C PHE A 90 -2.47 16.82 24.20
N LEU A 91 -2.95 18.04 24.47
CA LEU A 91 -2.32 19.25 23.93
C LEU A 91 -0.89 19.43 24.48
N GLN A 92 -0.66 19.14 25.77
CA GLN A 92 0.71 19.14 26.34
C GLN A 92 1.60 18.12 25.65
N LYS A 93 1.11 16.91 25.32
CA LYS A 93 1.85 15.89 24.58
C LYS A 93 2.15 16.33 23.15
N LEU A 94 1.22 16.98 22.47
CA LEU A 94 1.45 17.56 21.13
C LEU A 94 2.57 18.62 21.17
N VAL A 95 2.57 19.50 22.14
CA VAL A 95 3.66 20.48 22.34
C VAL A 95 5.00 19.78 22.60
N ALA A 96 5.01 18.75 23.44
CA ALA A 96 6.22 18.00 23.82
C ALA A 96 6.80 17.16 22.66
N ALA A 97 5.98 16.75 21.70
CA ALA A 97 6.39 15.96 20.52
C ALA A 97 7.37 16.71 19.62
N LYS A 98 7.41 18.05 19.68
CA LYS A 98 8.29 18.91 18.86
C LYS A 98 8.21 18.67 17.36
N ALA A 99 7.12 18.10 16.87
CA ALA A 99 6.87 17.91 15.45
C ALA A 99 6.95 19.24 14.67
N ASP A 100 7.15 19.20 13.36
CA ASP A 100 7.20 20.41 12.52
C ASP A 100 5.84 21.09 12.43
N ILE A 101 4.77 20.29 12.48
CA ILE A 101 3.38 20.71 12.37
C ILE A 101 2.55 19.92 13.37
N THR A 102 1.51 20.54 13.87
CA THR A 102 0.47 19.85 14.64
C THR A 102 -0.82 19.81 13.84
N CYS A 103 -1.44 18.65 13.69
CA CYS A 103 -2.75 18.48 13.11
C CYS A 103 -3.72 18.04 14.19
N ILE A 104 -4.81 18.79 14.40
CA ILE A 104 -5.83 18.41 15.38
C ILE A 104 -7.19 18.28 14.73
N PHE A 105 -7.92 17.22 15.08
CA PHE A 105 -9.31 17.10 14.68
C PHE A 105 -10.26 17.76 15.68
N GLY A 106 -11.36 18.28 15.17
CA GLY A 106 -12.50 18.76 15.96
C GLY A 106 -13.81 18.37 15.28
N LYS A 107 -14.86 18.25 16.08
CA LYS A 107 -16.17 17.83 15.58
C LYS A 107 -16.84 18.98 14.82
N THR A 108 -17.30 18.69 13.60
CA THR A 108 -17.99 19.63 12.72
C THR A 108 -19.40 19.17 12.37
N TRP A 109 -19.86 18.08 12.96
CA TRP A 109 -21.20 17.54 12.85
C TRP A 109 -21.94 17.68 14.18
N ASP A 110 -23.11 18.38 14.17
CA ASP A 110 -23.97 18.63 15.33
C ASP A 110 -24.30 17.34 16.09
N LEU A 111 -24.60 16.24 15.39
CA LEU A 111 -24.83 14.93 16.00
C LEU A 111 -23.67 14.49 16.89
N HIS A 112 -22.42 14.65 16.42
CA HIS A 112 -21.22 14.27 17.18
C HIS A 112 -20.97 15.21 18.36
N VAL A 113 -21.29 16.49 18.23
CA VAL A 113 -21.16 17.46 19.33
C VAL A 113 -22.12 17.08 20.47
N GLU A 114 -23.37 16.78 20.13
CA GLU A 114 -24.40 16.43 21.12
C GLU A 114 -24.22 15.04 21.72
N GLN A 115 -23.97 14.04 20.88
CA GLN A 115 -24.00 12.63 21.30
C GLN A 115 -22.61 12.10 21.74
N ALA A 116 -21.53 12.54 21.10
CA ALA A 116 -20.18 12.07 21.43
C ALA A 116 -19.48 12.98 22.45
N LEU A 117 -19.44 14.30 22.20
CA LEU A 117 -18.84 15.26 23.13
C LEU A 117 -19.76 15.61 24.28
N ARG A 118 -21.08 15.58 24.08
CA ARG A 118 -22.13 15.96 25.06
C ARG A 118 -21.98 17.38 25.54
N VAL A 119 -21.70 18.29 24.63
CA VAL A 119 -21.58 19.73 24.84
C VAL A 119 -22.49 20.50 23.89
N THR A 120 -22.63 21.82 24.10
CA THR A 120 -23.31 22.69 23.15
C THR A 120 -22.38 23.02 21.96
N SER A 121 -22.97 23.46 20.86
CA SER A 121 -22.26 23.95 19.69
C SER A 121 -21.25 25.04 20.02
N ASP A 122 -21.65 26.02 20.84
CA ASP A 122 -20.79 27.13 21.26
C ASP A 122 -19.57 26.65 22.03
N VAL A 123 -19.73 25.70 22.96
CA VAL A 123 -18.62 25.08 23.71
C VAL A 123 -17.64 24.38 22.75
N ASN A 124 -18.15 23.64 21.74
CA ASN A 124 -17.27 22.99 20.77
C ASN A 124 -16.53 24.01 19.89
N LEU A 125 -17.16 25.10 19.50
CA LEU A 125 -16.48 26.19 18.77
C LEU A 125 -15.35 26.80 19.62
N ASP A 126 -15.59 27.05 20.92
CA ASP A 126 -14.56 27.51 21.86
C ASP A 126 -13.41 26.51 22.02
N MET A 127 -13.71 25.20 22.07
CA MET A 127 -12.70 24.14 22.12
C MET A 127 -11.83 24.16 20.86
N ILE A 128 -12.40 24.32 19.67
CA ILE A 128 -11.66 24.43 18.41
C ILE A 128 -10.73 25.65 18.45
N ALA A 129 -11.30 26.84 18.72
CA ALA A 129 -10.54 28.08 18.75
C ALA A 129 -9.42 28.07 19.81
N GLY A 130 -9.74 27.64 21.03
CA GLY A 130 -8.82 27.58 22.14
C GLY A 130 -7.63 26.65 21.88
N SER A 131 -7.90 25.47 21.32
CA SER A 131 -6.85 24.48 21.00
C SER A 131 -5.88 24.99 19.93
N ILE A 132 -6.41 25.51 18.82
CA ILE A 132 -5.59 26.01 17.71
C ILE A 132 -4.73 27.19 18.16
N LYS A 133 -5.34 28.15 18.86
CA LYS A 133 -4.63 29.32 19.39
C LYS A 133 -3.52 28.91 20.34
N HIS A 134 -3.82 28.03 21.31
CA HIS A 134 -2.85 27.55 22.29
C HIS A 134 -1.64 26.88 21.60
N LEU A 135 -1.90 25.91 20.72
CA LEU A 135 -0.83 25.19 20.02
C LEU A 135 0.05 26.14 19.18
N ARG A 136 -0.58 27.06 18.44
CA ARG A 136 0.15 28.04 17.64
C ARG A 136 0.99 28.96 18.51
N ASP A 137 0.43 29.52 19.58
CA ASP A 137 1.09 30.52 20.43
C ASP A 137 2.24 29.90 21.25
N VAL A 138 2.09 28.64 21.69
CA VAL A 138 3.13 27.94 22.48
C VAL A 138 4.25 27.37 21.61
N THR A 139 3.91 26.81 20.45
CA THR A 139 4.90 26.15 19.60
C THR A 139 5.54 27.08 18.58
N GLY A 140 4.85 28.16 18.19
CA GLY A 140 5.25 29.02 17.06
C GLY A 140 5.19 28.31 15.70
N LYS A 141 4.56 27.13 15.61
CA LYS A 141 4.52 26.27 14.42
C LYS A 141 3.14 26.28 13.77
N PRO A 142 3.04 25.88 12.49
CA PRO A 142 1.76 25.74 11.82
C PRO A 142 0.85 24.72 12.52
N VAL A 143 -0.44 25.03 12.56
CA VAL A 143 -1.48 24.13 13.03
C VAL A 143 -2.43 23.84 11.87
N PHE A 144 -2.69 22.57 11.61
CA PHE A 144 -3.69 22.08 10.68
C PHE A 144 -4.94 21.67 11.48
N PHE A 145 -6.09 21.83 10.87
CA PHE A 145 -7.38 21.48 11.47
C PHE A 145 -8.12 20.48 10.60
N ASP A 146 -8.28 19.25 11.10
CA ASP A 146 -9.13 18.22 10.50
C ASP A 146 -10.59 18.43 10.95
N ALA A 147 -11.41 18.88 10.01
CA ALA A 147 -12.85 19.07 10.18
C ALA A 147 -13.55 17.69 10.12
N GLU A 148 -13.56 16.97 11.24
CA GLU A 148 -14.03 15.60 11.32
C GLU A 148 -15.53 15.49 11.04
N HIS A 149 -15.93 14.54 10.16
CA HIS A 149 -17.29 14.38 9.64
C HIS A 149 -17.88 15.64 8.98
N PHE A 150 -17.02 16.41 8.29
CA PHE A 150 -17.44 17.69 7.70
C PHE A 150 -18.61 17.53 6.74
N PHE A 151 -18.57 16.52 5.87
CA PHE A 151 -19.63 16.35 4.85
C PHE A 151 -20.95 15.89 5.46
N ASP A 152 -20.94 15.08 6.52
CA ASP A 152 -22.13 14.72 7.27
C ASP A 152 -22.71 15.95 7.98
N GLY A 153 -21.84 16.71 8.64
CA GLY A 153 -22.23 17.96 9.32
C GLY A 153 -22.78 19.00 8.35
N PHE A 154 -22.12 19.18 7.20
CA PHE A 154 -22.59 20.09 6.17
C PHE A 154 -23.95 19.69 5.59
N LYS A 155 -24.22 18.40 5.48
CA LYS A 155 -25.53 17.88 5.05
C LYS A 155 -26.61 18.06 6.11
N SER A 156 -26.26 17.95 7.40
CA SER A 156 -27.18 18.14 8.55
C SER A 156 -27.45 19.61 8.84
N ASP A 157 -26.40 20.37 9.10
CA ASP A 157 -26.44 21.81 9.39
C ASP A 157 -25.27 22.53 8.71
N PRO A 158 -25.43 23.02 7.46
CA PRO A 158 -24.39 23.75 6.75
C PRO A 158 -23.87 24.98 7.52
N GLY A 159 -24.76 25.67 8.28
CA GLY A 159 -24.39 26.86 9.05
C GLY A 159 -23.39 26.51 10.15
N TYR A 160 -23.66 25.49 10.92
CA TYR A 160 -22.75 25.02 11.98
C TYR A 160 -21.44 24.45 11.43
N ALA A 161 -21.49 23.63 10.37
CA ALA A 161 -20.30 23.10 9.73
C ALA A 161 -19.37 24.21 9.22
N LEU A 162 -19.94 25.25 8.59
CA LEU A 162 -19.18 26.43 8.13
C LEU A 162 -18.63 27.24 9.31
N ALA A 163 -19.42 27.45 10.38
CA ALA A 163 -18.96 28.15 11.57
C ALA A 163 -17.75 27.44 12.22
N SER A 164 -17.77 26.11 12.28
CA SER A 164 -16.67 25.31 12.85
C SER A 164 -15.35 25.53 12.11
N ILE A 165 -15.36 25.57 10.78
CA ILE A 165 -14.13 25.83 10.01
C ILE A 165 -13.75 27.30 9.99
N GLN A 166 -14.71 28.22 10.03
CA GLN A 166 -14.43 29.65 10.15
C GLN A 166 -13.69 29.96 11.45
N VAL A 167 -14.18 29.43 12.58
CA VAL A 167 -13.53 29.58 13.89
C VAL A 167 -12.10 29.03 13.89
N ALA A 168 -11.86 27.89 13.20
CA ALA A 168 -10.52 27.33 13.06
C ALA A 168 -9.58 28.26 12.27
N VAL A 169 -10.09 28.87 11.19
CA VAL A 169 -9.34 29.85 10.38
C VAL A 169 -9.02 31.11 11.20
N ASP A 170 -9.99 31.66 11.91
CA ASP A 170 -9.85 32.86 12.74
C ASP A 170 -8.88 32.62 13.91
N ALA A 171 -8.83 31.40 14.45
CA ALA A 171 -7.86 30.97 15.47
C ALA A 171 -6.43 30.80 14.90
N GLY A 172 -6.27 30.77 13.57
CA GLY A 172 -4.99 30.73 12.89
C GLY A 172 -4.59 29.36 12.35
N ALA A 173 -5.52 28.47 12.06
CA ALA A 173 -5.25 27.25 11.32
C ALA A 173 -4.67 27.59 9.93
N THR A 174 -3.55 26.98 9.57
CA THR A 174 -2.86 27.23 8.29
C THR A 174 -3.37 26.35 7.15
N ARG A 175 -4.07 25.28 7.47
CA ARG A 175 -4.82 24.39 6.57
C ARG A 175 -6.08 23.94 7.29
N VAL A 176 -7.17 23.80 6.56
CA VAL A 176 -8.39 23.12 7.02
C VAL A 176 -8.65 21.94 6.11
N ILE A 177 -8.73 20.77 6.69
CA ILE A 177 -8.92 19.51 5.99
C ILE A 177 -10.39 19.07 6.14
N LEU A 178 -11.08 18.95 5.03
CA LEU A 178 -12.47 18.48 5.01
C LEU A 178 -12.47 16.96 5.03
N CYS A 179 -13.03 16.34 6.07
CA CYS A 179 -12.98 14.90 6.27
C CYS A 179 -14.29 14.23 5.88
N ASP A 180 -14.22 13.27 4.94
CA ASP A 180 -15.26 12.26 4.70
C ASP A 180 -14.93 11.04 5.58
N THR A 181 -15.19 11.19 6.88
CA THR A 181 -14.72 10.28 7.93
C THR A 181 -15.35 8.89 7.83
N ASN A 182 -16.59 8.79 7.34
CA ASN A 182 -17.27 7.51 7.13
C ASN A 182 -17.24 7.02 5.67
N GLY A 183 -16.57 7.77 4.75
CA GLY A 183 -16.42 7.39 3.35
C GLY A 183 -17.72 7.32 2.56
N GLY A 184 -18.76 8.05 3.02
CA GLY A 184 -20.13 7.92 2.49
C GLY A 184 -20.57 9.02 1.54
N VAL A 185 -19.78 10.08 1.35
CA VAL A 185 -20.19 11.21 0.51
C VAL A 185 -20.09 10.90 -0.98
N MET A 186 -21.10 11.35 -1.73
CA MET A 186 -21.08 11.22 -3.19
C MET A 186 -20.26 12.35 -3.84
N PRO A 187 -19.56 12.09 -5.00
CA PRO A 187 -18.68 13.09 -5.61
C PRO A 187 -19.31 14.44 -5.92
N HIS A 188 -20.59 14.48 -6.27
CA HIS A 188 -21.31 15.71 -6.55
C HIS A 188 -21.69 16.49 -5.26
N GLU A 189 -22.01 15.78 -4.18
CA GLU A 189 -22.29 16.37 -2.87
C GLU A 189 -21.01 16.99 -2.30
N LEU A 190 -19.90 16.25 -2.35
CA LEU A 190 -18.57 16.73 -1.95
C LEU A 190 -18.17 18.00 -2.73
N ALA A 191 -18.34 18.00 -4.05
CA ALA A 191 -18.02 19.17 -4.87
C ALA A 191 -18.86 20.41 -4.50
N ASN A 192 -20.15 20.20 -4.25
CA ASN A 192 -21.05 21.29 -3.85
C ASN A 192 -20.64 21.87 -2.48
N ALA A 193 -20.35 21.03 -1.49
CA ALA A 193 -19.90 21.49 -0.18
C ALA A 193 -18.58 22.29 -0.28
N ILE A 194 -17.59 21.81 -1.05
CA ILE A 194 -16.32 22.53 -1.24
C ILE A 194 -16.54 23.90 -1.89
N ARG A 195 -17.41 24.01 -2.89
CA ARG A 195 -17.74 25.31 -3.53
C ARG A 195 -18.34 26.30 -2.55
N GLU A 196 -19.29 25.86 -1.71
CA GLU A 196 -19.89 26.72 -0.69
C GLU A 196 -18.86 27.14 0.36
N VAL A 197 -17.99 26.23 0.84
CA VAL A 197 -16.88 26.58 1.74
C VAL A 197 -16.01 27.69 1.14
N ARG A 198 -15.62 27.56 -0.12
CA ARG A 198 -14.75 28.54 -0.78
C ARG A 198 -15.42 29.86 -1.06
N LYS A 199 -16.72 29.84 -1.23
CA LYS A 199 -17.55 31.06 -1.40
C LYS A 199 -17.69 31.82 -0.08
N GLU A 200 -18.01 31.12 1.00
CA GLU A 200 -18.24 31.71 2.32
C GLU A 200 -16.94 32.10 3.05
N ILE A 201 -15.84 31.38 2.79
CA ILE A 201 -14.52 31.62 3.41
C ILE A 201 -13.45 31.81 2.30
N PRO A 202 -13.41 32.98 1.68
CA PRO A 202 -12.47 33.24 0.59
C PRO A 202 -11.02 33.15 1.04
N GLY A 203 -10.17 32.51 0.21
CA GLY A 203 -8.73 32.39 0.49
C GLY A 203 -8.33 31.24 1.42
N ILE A 204 -9.30 30.48 1.94
CA ILE A 204 -9.03 29.31 2.76
C ILE A 204 -8.16 28.30 1.98
N LYS A 205 -7.17 27.74 2.66
CA LYS A 205 -6.32 26.69 2.12
C LYS A 205 -6.86 25.34 2.56
N LEU A 206 -7.49 24.61 1.61
CA LEU A 206 -8.18 23.36 1.88
C LEU A 206 -7.29 22.13 1.60
N GLY A 207 -7.39 21.16 2.51
CA GLY A 207 -7.06 19.77 2.32
C GLY A 207 -8.31 18.88 2.22
N ILE A 208 -8.11 17.64 1.83
CA ILE A 208 -9.13 16.61 1.77
C ILE A 208 -8.63 15.30 2.40
N HIS A 209 -9.43 14.70 3.26
CA HIS A 209 -9.20 13.39 3.87
C HIS A 209 -10.44 12.52 3.65
N VAL A 210 -10.28 11.41 2.92
CA VAL A 210 -11.41 10.57 2.51
C VAL A 210 -11.16 9.12 2.86
N HIS A 211 -12.12 8.49 3.57
CA HIS A 211 -12.18 7.04 3.71
C HIS A 211 -12.85 6.40 2.50
N ASN A 212 -12.63 5.10 2.32
CA ASN A 212 -13.02 4.40 1.09
C ASN A 212 -14.20 3.44 1.26
N ASP A 213 -15.05 3.66 2.27
CA ASP A 213 -16.17 2.74 2.60
C ASP A 213 -17.18 2.61 1.45
N GLY A 214 -17.44 3.69 0.74
CA GLY A 214 -18.28 3.69 -0.46
C GLY A 214 -17.55 3.26 -1.74
N GLY A 215 -16.24 2.95 -1.69
CA GLY A 215 -15.42 2.68 -2.88
C GLY A 215 -15.15 3.92 -3.74
N LEU A 216 -15.37 5.13 -3.21
CA LEU A 216 -15.26 6.39 -3.94
C LEU A 216 -14.05 7.24 -3.56
N GLY A 217 -13.17 6.75 -2.69
CA GLY A 217 -12.06 7.53 -2.12
C GLY A 217 -11.23 8.24 -3.19
N VAL A 218 -10.79 7.53 -4.23
CA VAL A 218 -10.00 8.12 -5.33
C VAL A 218 -10.82 9.15 -6.11
N ALA A 219 -12.06 8.82 -6.48
CA ALA A 219 -12.93 9.71 -7.25
C ALA A 219 -13.23 11.01 -6.49
N ASN A 220 -13.55 10.90 -5.19
CA ASN A 220 -13.84 12.04 -4.33
C ASN A 220 -12.61 12.94 -4.17
N THR A 221 -11.44 12.35 -3.95
CA THR A 221 -10.19 13.11 -3.79
C THR A 221 -9.81 13.85 -5.07
N LEU A 222 -9.87 13.21 -6.24
CA LEU A 222 -9.61 13.86 -7.52
C LEU A 222 -10.62 14.97 -7.78
N ARG A 223 -11.90 14.75 -7.45
CA ARG A 223 -12.95 15.76 -7.57
C ARG A 223 -12.70 16.96 -6.66
N ALA A 224 -12.24 16.74 -5.42
CA ALA A 224 -11.89 17.82 -4.51
C ALA A 224 -10.77 18.73 -5.08
N ILE A 225 -9.77 18.13 -5.74
CA ILE A 225 -8.69 18.88 -6.37
C ILE A 225 -9.18 19.73 -7.54
N GLU A 226 -10.11 19.22 -8.34
CA GLU A 226 -10.76 20.02 -9.40
C GLU A 226 -11.51 21.23 -8.82
N GLU A 227 -12.10 21.10 -7.63
CA GLU A 227 -12.74 22.21 -6.90
C GLU A 227 -11.72 23.10 -6.17
N GLY A 228 -10.42 22.88 -6.32
CA GLY A 228 -9.34 23.75 -5.87
C GLY A 228 -8.75 23.43 -4.50
N VAL A 229 -8.96 22.24 -3.98
CA VAL A 229 -8.19 21.69 -2.85
C VAL A 229 -6.73 21.55 -3.27
N ILE A 230 -5.81 21.78 -2.35
CA ILE A 230 -4.36 21.84 -2.63
C ILE A 230 -3.55 20.79 -1.85
N GLN A 231 -4.15 20.10 -0.89
CA GLN A 231 -3.51 19.08 -0.08
C GLN A 231 -4.38 17.82 0.00
N VAL A 232 -3.76 16.65 -0.11
CA VAL A 232 -4.44 15.35 -0.03
C VAL A 232 -3.87 14.55 1.11
N HIS A 233 -4.75 14.11 2.02
CA HIS A 233 -4.46 13.11 3.05
C HIS A 233 -4.84 11.72 2.54
N GLY A 234 -4.02 10.73 2.86
CA GLY A 234 -4.27 9.34 2.51
C GLY A 234 -3.15 8.43 2.98
N THR A 235 -3.21 7.18 2.60
CA THR A 235 -2.17 6.20 2.97
C THR A 235 -1.57 5.55 1.73
N ILE A 236 -0.33 5.14 1.82
CA ILE A 236 0.22 4.23 0.81
C ILE A 236 -0.59 2.94 0.86
N ASN A 237 -1.03 2.49 -0.32
CA ASN A 237 -1.86 1.29 -0.50
C ASN A 237 -3.30 1.40 0.04
N GLY A 238 -3.77 2.55 0.46
CA GLY A 238 -5.14 2.73 0.93
C GLY A 238 -5.48 2.02 2.24
N ILE A 239 -4.48 1.65 3.04
CA ILE A 239 -4.70 0.99 4.32
C ILE A 239 -5.36 1.92 5.34
N GLY A 240 -6.02 1.38 6.36
CA GLY A 240 -6.67 2.15 7.42
C GLY A 240 -7.88 1.45 8.01
N GLU A 241 -8.58 2.17 8.86
CA GLU A 241 -9.75 1.65 9.54
C GLU A 241 -10.88 1.28 8.56
N ARG A 242 -11.60 0.20 8.83
CA ARG A 242 -12.70 -0.34 8.02
C ARG A 242 -12.27 -0.69 6.59
N CYS A 243 -12.71 0.10 5.58
CA CYS A 243 -12.34 -0.08 4.16
C CYS A 243 -11.09 0.71 3.75
N GLY A 244 -10.41 1.32 4.72
CA GLY A 244 -9.18 2.07 4.53
C GLY A 244 -9.38 3.52 4.10
N ASN A 245 -8.27 4.18 3.88
CA ASN A 245 -8.16 5.54 3.38
C ASN A 245 -8.10 5.56 1.83
N VAL A 246 -8.10 6.73 1.25
CA VAL A 246 -7.75 6.86 -0.16
C VAL A 246 -6.32 6.37 -0.40
N ASP A 247 -6.13 5.59 -1.45
CA ASP A 247 -4.81 5.08 -1.85
C ASP A 247 -3.99 6.17 -2.56
N LEU A 248 -2.94 6.64 -1.87
CA LEU A 248 -2.03 7.66 -2.40
C LEU A 248 -1.27 7.18 -3.65
N THR A 249 -1.06 5.89 -3.84
CA THR A 249 -0.41 5.39 -5.07
C THR A 249 -1.28 5.67 -6.29
N SER A 250 -2.58 5.48 -6.15
CA SER A 250 -3.56 5.81 -7.19
C SER A 250 -3.73 7.31 -7.38
N ILE A 251 -3.74 8.09 -6.31
CA ILE A 251 -3.88 9.56 -6.38
C ILE A 251 -2.68 10.19 -7.08
N ILE A 252 -1.47 9.92 -6.61
CA ILE A 252 -0.24 10.50 -7.18
C ILE A 252 -0.12 10.15 -8.67
N SER A 253 -0.40 8.89 -9.02
CA SER A 253 -0.34 8.45 -10.42
C SER A 253 -1.34 9.18 -11.31
N ASN A 254 -2.60 9.35 -10.88
CA ASN A 254 -3.60 10.08 -11.65
C ASN A 254 -3.27 11.57 -11.78
N LEU A 255 -2.85 12.21 -10.69
CA LEU A 255 -2.52 13.64 -10.69
C LEU A 255 -1.35 13.95 -11.62
N GLU A 256 -0.26 13.17 -11.56
CA GLU A 256 0.94 13.45 -12.35
C GLU A 256 0.82 13.00 -13.80
N LEU A 257 0.24 11.83 -14.06
CA LEU A 257 0.23 11.23 -15.40
C LEU A 257 -0.98 11.64 -16.24
N LYS A 258 -2.10 12.03 -15.62
CA LYS A 258 -3.34 12.32 -16.34
C LYS A 258 -3.86 13.74 -16.17
N MET A 259 -3.66 14.36 -14.99
CA MET A 259 -4.23 15.68 -14.68
C MET A 259 -3.20 16.81 -14.76
N GLY A 260 -1.92 16.52 -14.98
CA GLY A 260 -0.87 17.52 -15.18
C GLY A 260 -0.45 18.29 -13.93
N TYR A 261 -0.76 17.77 -12.74
CA TYR A 261 -0.26 18.30 -11.48
C TYR A 261 1.14 17.78 -11.17
N GLN A 262 1.81 18.37 -10.19
CA GLN A 262 3.04 17.87 -9.61
C GLN A 262 2.78 17.50 -8.15
N CYS A 263 3.06 16.25 -7.78
CA CYS A 263 2.99 15.76 -6.41
C CYS A 263 4.38 15.51 -5.83
N LEU A 264 5.23 14.87 -6.60
CA LEU A 264 6.57 14.44 -6.21
C LEU A 264 7.65 15.28 -6.92
N PRO A 265 8.88 15.32 -6.41
CA PRO A 265 10.03 15.83 -7.15
C PRO A 265 10.24 15.05 -8.46
N GLU A 266 10.81 15.71 -9.46
CA GLU A 266 11.04 15.13 -10.78
C GLU A 266 11.82 13.80 -10.69
N GLY A 267 11.34 12.78 -11.42
CA GLY A 267 11.95 11.46 -11.50
C GLY A 267 11.58 10.50 -10.33
N ARG A 268 10.97 10.99 -9.24
CA ARG A 268 10.64 10.15 -8.09
C ARG A 268 9.45 9.22 -8.32
N LEU A 269 8.56 9.55 -9.22
CA LEU A 269 7.37 8.74 -9.54
C LEU A 269 7.72 7.27 -9.86
N ARG A 270 8.88 7.02 -10.48
CA ARG A 270 9.38 5.66 -10.76
C ARG A 270 9.64 4.80 -9.53
N GLY A 271 9.73 5.38 -8.34
CA GLY A 271 9.87 4.66 -7.08
C GLY A 271 8.55 4.16 -6.48
N LEU A 272 7.40 4.55 -7.06
CA LEU A 272 6.09 4.37 -6.41
C LEU A 272 5.70 2.89 -6.23
N THR A 273 5.96 2.05 -7.22
CA THR A 273 5.72 0.60 -7.11
C THR A 273 6.58 -0.05 -6.02
N ASN A 274 7.85 0.36 -5.90
CA ASN A 274 8.73 -0.16 -4.86
C ASN A 274 8.31 0.32 -3.46
N LEU A 275 7.87 1.58 -3.33
CA LEU A 275 7.32 2.08 -2.06
C LEU A 275 6.08 1.28 -1.64
N SER A 276 5.13 1.08 -2.57
CA SER A 276 3.93 0.28 -2.33
C SER A 276 4.28 -1.13 -1.83
N LYS A 277 5.22 -1.79 -2.52
CA LYS A 277 5.68 -3.13 -2.17
C LYS A 277 6.35 -3.15 -0.79
N ALA A 278 7.25 -2.22 -0.50
CA ALA A 278 7.93 -2.13 0.79
C ALA A 278 6.94 -1.94 1.95
N VAL A 279 5.91 -1.11 1.78
CA VAL A 279 4.87 -0.93 2.82
C VAL A 279 4.12 -2.24 3.06
N TRP A 280 3.73 -3.00 2.01
CA TRP A 280 3.11 -4.32 2.19
C TRP A 280 4.04 -5.31 2.91
N GLU A 281 5.35 -5.28 2.62
CA GLU A 281 6.36 -6.13 3.28
C GLU A 281 6.50 -5.78 4.77
N TYR A 282 6.57 -4.49 5.15
CA TYR A 282 6.59 -4.07 6.57
C TYR A 282 5.33 -4.47 7.33
N LEU A 283 4.19 -4.52 6.65
CA LEU A 283 2.93 -4.97 7.24
C LEU A 283 2.83 -6.50 7.35
N ALA A 284 3.73 -7.25 6.70
CA ALA A 284 3.65 -8.70 6.54
C ALA A 284 2.31 -9.16 5.94
N ILE A 285 1.71 -8.33 5.08
CA ILE A 285 0.43 -8.58 4.40
C ILE A 285 0.69 -8.71 2.90
N GLN A 286 0.10 -9.72 2.29
CA GLN A 286 0.10 -9.83 0.83
C GLN A 286 -0.90 -8.83 0.25
N GLY A 287 -0.39 -7.81 -0.44
CA GLY A 287 -1.23 -6.83 -1.10
C GLY A 287 -2.03 -7.41 -2.27
N PRO A 288 -3.11 -6.73 -2.71
CA PRO A 288 -3.92 -7.16 -3.85
C PRO A 288 -3.09 -7.22 -5.13
N LEU A 289 -3.13 -8.36 -5.84
CA LEU A 289 -2.41 -8.51 -7.10
C LEU A 289 -2.84 -7.47 -8.15
N GLY A 290 -4.14 -7.14 -8.18
CA GLY A 290 -4.75 -6.19 -9.10
C GLY A 290 -4.81 -4.74 -8.57
N GLN A 291 -4.00 -4.36 -7.58
CA GLN A 291 -3.96 -2.98 -7.09
C GLN A 291 -3.67 -2.01 -8.25
N PRO A 292 -4.49 -0.97 -8.45
CA PRO A 292 -4.29 -0.03 -9.54
C PRO A 292 -2.86 0.54 -9.58
N PHE A 293 -2.29 0.66 -10.76
CA PHE A 293 -0.94 1.16 -11.05
C PHE A 293 0.21 0.30 -10.50
N VAL A 294 0.25 -0.03 -9.22
CA VAL A 294 1.44 -0.61 -8.54
C VAL A 294 1.37 -2.11 -8.33
N GLY A 295 0.19 -2.71 -8.45
CA GLY A 295 0.00 -4.14 -8.24
C GLY A 295 0.73 -4.99 -9.29
N PRO A 296 1.15 -6.21 -8.93
CA PRO A 296 1.88 -7.11 -9.84
C PRO A 296 1.11 -7.47 -11.12
N SER A 297 -0.23 -7.40 -11.09
CA SER A 297 -1.11 -7.70 -12.21
C SER A 297 -1.69 -6.46 -12.89
N ALA A 298 -1.35 -5.24 -12.44
CA ALA A 298 -1.91 -3.99 -12.98
C ALA A 298 -1.66 -3.82 -14.50
N PHE A 299 -0.57 -4.40 -15.01
CA PHE A 299 -0.20 -4.40 -16.44
C PHE A 299 0.05 -5.81 -16.95
N ALA A 300 -0.76 -6.76 -16.48
CA ALA A 300 -0.69 -8.16 -16.92
C ALA A 300 -1.73 -8.42 -18.02
N HIS A 301 -1.29 -9.00 -19.13
CA HIS A 301 -2.14 -9.32 -20.26
C HIS A 301 -2.18 -10.84 -20.49
N LYS A 302 -3.37 -11.43 -20.49
CA LYS A 302 -3.60 -12.88 -20.63
C LYS A 302 -4.21 -13.23 -22.00
N GLY A 303 -5.20 -12.45 -22.45
CA GLY A 303 -5.94 -12.75 -23.69
C GLY A 303 -5.09 -12.53 -24.95
N GLY A 304 -5.11 -13.50 -25.87
CA GLY A 304 -4.27 -13.49 -27.08
C GLY A 304 -4.46 -12.26 -27.97
N VAL A 305 -5.68 -11.76 -28.11
CA VAL A 305 -5.99 -10.54 -28.88
C VAL A 305 -5.39 -9.31 -28.22
N HIS A 306 -5.51 -9.19 -26.87
CA HIS A 306 -4.93 -8.08 -26.09
C HIS A 306 -3.41 -8.07 -26.21
N VAL A 307 -2.76 -9.21 -25.99
CA VAL A 307 -1.29 -9.33 -26.10
C VAL A 307 -0.80 -8.95 -27.49
N SER A 308 -1.45 -9.43 -28.54
CA SER A 308 -1.09 -9.08 -29.93
C SER A 308 -1.22 -7.59 -30.21
N ALA A 309 -2.23 -6.92 -29.66
CA ALA A 309 -2.41 -5.48 -29.82
C ALA A 309 -1.39 -4.67 -29.03
N VAL A 310 -1.15 -5.03 -27.74
CA VAL A 310 -0.16 -4.39 -26.88
C VAL A 310 1.26 -4.49 -27.45
N GLN A 311 1.61 -5.63 -28.06
CA GLN A 311 2.91 -5.81 -28.73
C GLN A 311 3.10 -4.86 -29.91
N ARG A 312 2.04 -4.54 -30.64
CA ARG A 312 2.08 -3.58 -31.76
C ARG A 312 2.11 -2.15 -31.25
N ASN A 313 1.26 -1.84 -30.30
CA ASN A 313 1.17 -0.55 -29.64
C ASN A 313 0.58 -0.69 -28.23
N PRO A 314 1.37 -0.49 -27.17
CA PRO A 314 0.91 -0.58 -25.79
C PRO A 314 -0.33 0.27 -25.49
N SER A 315 -0.43 1.46 -26.08
CA SER A 315 -1.55 2.39 -25.85
C SER A 315 -2.92 1.83 -26.29
N THR A 316 -2.98 0.67 -26.95
CA THR A 316 -4.25 0.04 -27.32
C THR A 316 -5.01 -0.54 -26.11
N TYR A 317 -4.29 -0.89 -25.02
CA TYR A 317 -4.87 -1.47 -23.80
C TYR A 317 -4.28 -0.91 -22.51
N GLU A 318 -3.17 -0.19 -22.57
CA GLU A 318 -2.54 0.42 -21.40
C GLU A 318 -2.85 1.91 -21.36
N HIS A 319 -3.38 2.36 -20.25
CA HIS A 319 -3.75 3.77 -20.07
C HIS A 319 -2.57 4.66 -19.66
N VAL A 320 -1.45 4.07 -19.25
CA VAL A 320 -0.15 4.70 -18.94
C VAL A 320 0.97 3.70 -19.21
N ASP A 321 2.19 4.19 -19.42
CA ASP A 321 3.38 3.34 -19.46
C ASP A 321 3.75 2.90 -18.04
N PRO A 322 3.80 1.57 -17.73
CA PRO A 322 4.13 1.06 -16.41
C PRO A 322 5.51 1.49 -15.90
N GLU A 323 6.48 1.73 -16.78
CA GLU A 323 7.84 2.12 -16.39
C GLU A 323 7.87 3.51 -15.72
N LEU A 324 6.89 4.37 -15.99
CA LEU A 324 6.80 5.71 -15.38
C LEU A 324 6.59 5.65 -13.86
N ILE A 325 5.99 4.57 -13.37
CA ILE A 325 5.72 4.31 -11.94
C ILE A 325 6.57 3.18 -11.37
N GLY A 326 7.54 2.66 -12.12
CA GLY A 326 8.42 1.57 -11.72
C GLY A 326 7.78 0.19 -11.76
N ASN A 327 6.65 0.03 -12.44
CA ASN A 327 6.03 -1.27 -12.71
C ASN A 327 6.49 -1.80 -14.08
N SER A 328 6.08 -3.00 -14.43
CA SER A 328 6.44 -3.65 -15.69
C SER A 328 5.26 -4.36 -16.32
N ARG A 329 5.27 -4.41 -17.65
CA ARG A 329 4.31 -5.20 -18.42
C ARG A 329 4.60 -6.68 -18.26
N LYS A 330 3.52 -7.48 -18.07
CA LYS A 330 3.60 -8.94 -17.99
C LYS A 330 2.71 -9.59 -19.05
N ILE A 331 3.26 -10.57 -19.74
CA ILE A 331 2.49 -11.45 -20.65
C ILE A 331 2.31 -12.77 -19.92
N LEU A 332 1.07 -13.10 -19.60
CA LEU A 332 0.72 -14.37 -18.97
C LEU A 332 0.51 -15.45 -20.03
N ILE A 333 0.92 -16.67 -19.73
CA ILE A 333 0.65 -17.84 -20.54
C ILE A 333 -0.50 -18.62 -19.93
N SER A 334 -1.47 -18.98 -20.75
CA SER A 334 -2.64 -19.77 -20.36
C SER A 334 -3.22 -20.49 -21.60
N GLU A 335 -4.25 -21.27 -21.38
CA GLU A 335 -5.06 -21.90 -22.46
C GLU A 335 -5.55 -20.90 -23.52
N LEU A 336 -5.74 -19.61 -23.12
CA LEU A 336 -6.18 -18.53 -24.00
C LEU A 336 -5.02 -17.88 -24.79
N SER A 337 -3.79 -18.35 -24.59
CA SER A 337 -2.62 -17.80 -25.26
C SER A 337 -2.53 -18.27 -26.70
N GLY A 338 -2.28 -17.35 -27.61
CA GLY A 338 -1.95 -17.68 -29.00
C GLY A 338 -0.46 -17.93 -29.20
N GLY A 339 -0.07 -18.49 -30.35
CA GLY A 339 1.33 -18.73 -30.70
C GLY A 339 2.20 -17.45 -30.67
N SER A 340 1.62 -16.28 -30.96
CA SER A 340 2.31 -14.99 -30.85
C SER A 340 2.69 -14.65 -29.42
N ASN A 341 1.85 -14.96 -28.42
CA ASN A 341 2.13 -14.72 -27.01
C ASN A 341 3.30 -15.57 -26.52
N LEU A 342 3.30 -16.86 -26.89
CA LEU A 342 4.35 -17.78 -26.54
C LEU A 342 5.69 -17.32 -27.12
N ARG A 343 5.71 -16.98 -28.41
CA ARG A 343 6.91 -16.45 -29.07
C ARG A 343 7.42 -15.18 -28.37
N ALA A 344 6.53 -14.24 -28.07
CA ALA A 344 6.90 -12.98 -27.41
C ALA A 344 7.53 -13.19 -26.02
N LYS A 345 6.96 -14.10 -25.21
CA LYS A 345 7.50 -14.41 -23.89
C LYS A 345 8.88 -15.07 -23.95
N LEU A 346 9.12 -15.87 -24.98
CA LEU A 346 10.27 -16.76 -25.06
C LEU A 346 11.31 -16.37 -26.12
N ALA A 347 11.03 -15.40 -26.99
CA ALA A 347 11.89 -14.99 -28.10
C ALA A 347 13.34 -14.67 -27.66
N ASN A 348 13.51 -14.04 -26.50
CA ASN A 348 14.84 -13.70 -25.96
C ASN A 348 15.59 -14.89 -25.36
N ARG A 349 14.91 -16.05 -25.15
CA ARG A 349 15.50 -17.22 -24.49
C ARG A 349 15.74 -18.41 -25.45
N TYR A 350 14.83 -18.55 -26.46
CA TYR A 350 14.80 -19.72 -27.32
C TYR A 350 14.54 -19.33 -28.77
N SER A 351 15.61 -19.31 -29.58
CA SER A 351 15.52 -19.04 -31.03
C SER A 351 14.78 -20.16 -31.78
N GLU A 352 14.73 -21.36 -31.23
CA GLU A 352 14.03 -22.52 -31.81
C GLU A 352 12.51 -22.37 -31.85
N LEU A 353 11.95 -21.40 -31.13
CA LEU A 353 10.51 -21.10 -31.13
C LEU A 353 10.05 -20.29 -32.34
N GLU A 354 10.93 -20.04 -33.32
CA GLU A 354 10.52 -19.61 -34.66
C GLU A 354 9.73 -20.71 -35.37
N ASP A 355 9.98 -22.01 -35.04
CA ASP A 355 9.24 -23.15 -35.58
C ASP A 355 7.79 -23.15 -35.05
N THR A 356 6.85 -23.07 -36.00
CA THR A 356 5.41 -23.06 -35.74
C THR A 356 4.90 -24.38 -35.17
N ALA A 357 5.56 -25.52 -35.48
CA ALA A 357 5.14 -26.83 -35.00
C ALA A 357 5.45 -27.00 -33.50
N ALA A 358 6.64 -26.60 -33.07
CA ALA A 358 7.02 -26.62 -31.63
C ALA A 358 6.12 -25.72 -30.81
N VAL A 359 5.86 -24.51 -31.28
CA VAL A 359 4.93 -23.57 -30.62
C VAL A 359 3.55 -24.16 -30.45
N LYS A 360 3.03 -24.81 -31.51
CA LYS A 360 1.70 -25.43 -31.48
C LYS A 360 1.64 -26.57 -30.45
N SER A 361 2.63 -27.45 -30.44
CA SER A 361 2.71 -28.58 -29.52
C SER A 361 2.81 -28.13 -28.05
N ILE A 362 3.58 -27.06 -27.75
CA ILE A 362 3.64 -26.48 -26.42
C ILE A 362 2.27 -25.95 -25.97
N LEU A 363 1.55 -25.24 -26.85
CA LEU A 363 0.23 -24.71 -26.53
C LEU A 363 -0.80 -25.81 -26.28
N GLU A 364 -0.77 -26.88 -27.08
CA GLU A 364 -1.64 -28.04 -26.90
C GLU A 364 -1.40 -28.69 -25.52
N GLU A 365 -0.14 -28.90 -25.11
CA GLU A 365 0.16 -29.44 -23.78
C GLU A 365 -0.24 -28.48 -22.66
N VAL A 366 -0.06 -27.16 -22.80
CA VAL A 366 -0.55 -26.16 -21.83
C VAL A 366 -2.05 -26.27 -21.66
N GLN A 367 -2.80 -26.33 -22.77
CA GLN A 367 -4.27 -26.46 -22.74
C GLN A 367 -4.74 -27.75 -22.07
N GLU A 368 -4.10 -28.88 -22.38
CA GLU A 368 -4.39 -30.16 -21.73
C GLU A 368 -4.11 -30.13 -20.23
N LYS A 369 -2.98 -29.55 -19.84
CA LYS A 369 -2.60 -29.42 -18.40
C LYS A 369 -3.53 -28.49 -17.64
N GLU A 370 -3.90 -27.35 -18.21
CA GLU A 370 -4.85 -26.42 -17.57
C GLU A 370 -6.25 -27.02 -17.48
N HIS A 371 -6.68 -27.77 -18.49
CA HIS A 371 -7.93 -28.54 -18.41
C HIS A 371 -7.89 -29.59 -17.27
N ALA A 372 -6.73 -30.15 -16.99
CA ALA A 372 -6.50 -31.05 -15.85
C ALA A 372 -6.32 -30.33 -14.49
N GLY A 373 -6.45 -29.00 -14.44
CA GLY A 373 -6.38 -28.18 -13.22
C GLY A 373 -4.99 -27.64 -12.87
N TYR A 374 -4.00 -27.74 -13.74
CA TYR A 374 -2.71 -27.09 -13.57
C TYR A 374 -2.80 -25.61 -13.96
N SER A 375 -1.84 -24.79 -13.48
CA SER A 375 -1.70 -23.39 -13.90
C SER A 375 -0.23 -23.03 -14.07
N TYR A 376 0.07 -22.31 -15.15
CA TYR A 376 1.42 -21.83 -15.44
C TYR A 376 1.59 -20.33 -15.19
N GLU A 377 0.55 -19.61 -14.75
CA GLU A 377 0.56 -18.15 -14.58
C GLU A 377 1.64 -17.65 -13.61
N ASN A 378 1.87 -18.42 -12.52
CA ASN A 378 2.86 -18.09 -11.50
C ASN A 378 3.94 -19.20 -11.38
N ALA A 379 4.09 -20.04 -12.40
CA ALA A 379 5.00 -21.17 -12.41
C ALA A 379 5.97 -21.11 -13.60
N ASP A 380 6.67 -19.96 -13.72
CA ASP A 380 7.60 -19.70 -14.84
C ASP A 380 8.68 -20.79 -14.98
N GLY A 381 9.19 -21.35 -13.88
CA GLY A 381 10.15 -22.45 -13.91
C GLY A 381 9.56 -23.73 -14.47
N SER A 382 8.34 -24.11 -14.07
CA SER A 382 7.65 -25.28 -14.60
C SER A 382 7.33 -25.11 -16.08
N PHE A 383 6.93 -23.91 -16.48
CA PHE A 383 6.70 -23.58 -17.88
C PHE A 383 8.00 -23.64 -18.71
N ASP A 384 9.11 -23.11 -18.20
CA ASP A 384 10.42 -23.18 -18.85
C ASP A 384 10.87 -24.64 -19.06
N LEU A 385 10.66 -25.50 -18.07
CA LEU A 385 10.94 -26.93 -18.20
C LEU A 385 10.07 -27.62 -19.25
N LEU A 386 8.79 -27.26 -19.36
CA LEU A 386 7.89 -27.74 -20.40
C LEU A 386 8.43 -27.34 -21.78
N VAL A 387 8.77 -26.07 -21.97
CA VAL A 387 9.35 -25.57 -23.23
C VAL A 387 10.63 -26.33 -23.60
N ARG A 388 11.55 -26.50 -22.64
CA ARG A 388 12.81 -27.24 -22.86
C ARG A 388 12.59 -28.68 -23.30
N ARG A 389 11.54 -29.35 -22.81
CA ARG A 389 11.20 -30.73 -23.26
C ARG A 389 10.79 -30.72 -24.73
N HIS A 390 9.95 -29.77 -25.16
CA HIS A 390 9.52 -29.71 -26.56
C HIS A 390 10.60 -29.33 -27.56
N ILE A 391 11.59 -28.51 -27.15
CA ILE A 391 12.72 -28.13 -28.01
C ILE A 391 13.95 -29.03 -27.84
N GLY A 392 13.83 -30.14 -27.11
CA GLY A 392 14.92 -31.12 -26.93
C GLY A 392 16.09 -30.65 -26.06
N LYS A 393 15.92 -29.57 -25.30
CA LYS A 393 16.93 -29.00 -24.38
C LYS A 393 16.78 -29.44 -22.93
N TYR A 394 15.77 -30.23 -22.62
CA TYR A 394 15.59 -30.75 -21.27
C TYR A 394 16.54 -31.89 -20.99
N GLN A 395 17.36 -31.74 -19.98
CA GLN A 395 18.23 -32.79 -19.45
C GLN A 395 17.86 -33.02 -17.98
N PRO A 396 17.28 -34.19 -17.65
CA PRO A 396 16.98 -34.54 -16.26
C PRO A 396 18.30 -34.59 -15.47
N ARG A 397 18.34 -33.90 -14.35
CA ARG A 397 19.50 -33.89 -13.45
C ARG A 397 19.53 -35.09 -12.53
N PHE A 398 18.36 -35.64 -12.24
CA PHE A 398 18.19 -36.89 -11.48
C PHE A 398 16.87 -37.54 -11.84
N GLU A 399 16.75 -38.81 -11.53
CA GLU A 399 15.53 -39.59 -11.59
C GLU A 399 15.09 -39.89 -10.15
N SER A 400 13.84 -39.57 -9.77
CA SER A 400 13.29 -39.96 -8.49
C SER A 400 12.83 -41.41 -8.56
N LEU A 401 13.49 -42.31 -7.84
CA LEU A 401 13.10 -43.71 -7.76
C LEU A 401 11.94 -43.92 -6.78
N TYR A 402 12.04 -43.31 -5.61
CA TYR A 402 10.94 -43.18 -4.65
C TYR A 402 11.23 -42.13 -3.60
N TYR A 403 10.18 -41.69 -2.90
CA TYR A 403 10.27 -40.94 -1.65
C TYR A 403 9.30 -41.53 -0.61
N ARG A 404 9.60 -41.28 0.65
CA ARG A 404 8.75 -41.65 1.78
C ARG A 404 8.72 -40.49 2.77
N ILE A 405 7.55 -40.27 3.37
CA ILE A 405 7.37 -39.28 4.42
C ILE A 405 6.77 -40.05 5.62
N TYR A 406 7.43 -39.89 6.73
CA TYR A 406 6.96 -40.45 8.00
C TYR A 406 6.54 -39.30 8.90
N SER A 407 5.26 -39.30 9.26
CA SER A 407 4.67 -38.35 10.20
C SER A 407 4.23 -39.13 11.42
N PRO A 408 4.91 -39.00 12.58
CA PRO A 408 4.50 -39.68 13.80
C PRO A 408 3.14 -39.12 14.26
N SER A 409 2.15 -40.02 14.43
CA SER A 409 0.79 -39.61 14.82
C SER A 409 0.49 -39.83 16.31
N ASN A 410 1.43 -40.39 17.10
CA ASN A 410 1.19 -40.76 18.48
C ASN A 410 1.71 -39.72 19.48
N GLU A 411 0.90 -39.49 20.53
CA GLU A 411 1.24 -38.59 21.64
C GLU A 411 2.47 -39.04 22.45
N GLU A 412 2.93 -40.27 22.32
CA GLU A 412 4.11 -40.83 22.98
C GLU A 412 5.43 -40.28 22.43
N HIS A 413 5.43 -39.60 21.28
CA HIS A 413 6.62 -38.98 20.66
C HIS A 413 6.61 -37.46 20.75
N LYS A 414 5.88 -36.88 21.70
CA LYS A 414 5.88 -35.39 21.93
C LYS A 414 7.23 -34.83 22.34
N ASP A 415 8.20 -35.65 22.68
CA ASP A 415 9.56 -35.22 23.04
C ASP A 415 10.46 -34.94 21.82
N ALA A 416 10.10 -35.35 20.63
CA ALA A 416 10.78 -35.04 19.40
C ALA A 416 10.06 -33.90 18.69
N ASN A 417 10.19 -32.68 19.12
CA ASN A 417 9.83 -31.38 18.50
C ASN A 417 8.80 -31.38 17.32
N GLY A 418 7.94 -32.39 17.20
CA GLY A 418 6.97 -32.52 16.12
C GLY A 418 7.57 -32.63 14.71
N LEU A 419 8.82 -32.99 14.58
CA LEU A 419 9.52 -33.07 13.28
C LEU A 419 9.00 -34.24 12.47
N ILE A 420 8.86 -34.00 11.18
CA ILE A 420 8.51 -34.98 10.16
C ILE A 420 9.80 -35.45 9.49
N GLU A 421 9.94 -36.77 9.31
CA GLU A 421 11.05 -37.40 8.62
C GLU A 421 10.67 -37.68 7.15
N ALA A 422 11.59 -37.37 6.23
CA ALA A 422 11.47 -37.79 4.83
C ALA A 422 12.73 -38.50 4.36
N SER A 423 12.55 -39.54 3.53
CA SER A 423 13.64 -40.17 2.80
C SER A 423 13.40 -40.15 1.31
N VAL A 424 14.45 -39.92 0.53
CA VAL A 424 14.44 -39.92 -0.93
C VAL A 424 15.48 -40.89 -1.47
N LYS A 425 15.13 -41.64 -2.52
CA LYS A 425 16.06 -42.40 -3.31
C LYS A 425 16.06 -41.91 -4.74
N ILE A 426 17.19 -41.42 -5.20
CA ILE A 426 17.35 -40.83 -6.53
C ILE A 426 18.47 -41.51 -7.28
N LYS A 427 18.39 -41.50 -8.62
CA LYS A 427 19.48 -41.82 -9.52
C LYS A 427 19.95 -40.54 -10.18
N SER A 428 21.24 -40.22 -10.06
CA SER A 428 21.87 -39.08 -10.73
C SER A 428 23.13 -39.55 -11.47
N GLY A 429 23.08 -39.50 -12.80
CA GLY A 429 24.04 -40.22 -13.63
C GLY A 429 23.97 -41.71 -13.40
N GLU A 430 25.09 -42.34 -13.07
CA GLU A 430 25.19 -43.79 -12.75
C GLU A 430 25.02 -44.07 -11.23
N GLU A 431 24.98 -43.06 -10.39
CA GLU A 431 24.91 -43.19 -8.94
C GLU A 431 23.47 -43.23 -8.42
N ILE A 432 23.25 -44.18 -7.52
CA ILE A 432 21.99 -44.24 -6.73
C ILE A 432 22.29 -43.77 -5.33
N ARG A 433 21.54 -42.74 -4.87
CA ARG A 433 21.70 -42.16 -3.55
C ARG A 433 20.41 -42.29 -2.76
N LEU A 434 20.54 -42.66 -1.49
CA LEU A 434 19.49 -42.66 -0.51
C LEU A 434 19.84 -41.64 0.57
N SER A 435 18.95 -40.71 0.85
CA SER A 435 19.14 -39.70 1.86
C SER A 435 17.87 -39.51 2.68
N ALA A 436 18.02 -39.10 3.94
CA ALA A 436 16.93 -38.78 4.84
C ALA A 436 17.21 -37.47 5.58
N ALA A 437 16.12 -36.77 5.95
CA ALA A 437 16.17 -35.55 6.74
C ALA A 437 14.87 -35.33 7.51
N GLU A 438 14.98 -34.55 8.58
CA GLU A 438 13.87 -34.07 9.39
C GLU A 438 13.52 -32.61 9.01
N GLY A 439 12.22 -32.28 9.15
CA GLY A 439 11.71 -30.94 8.89
C GLY A 439 10.48 -30.61 9.72
N ILE A 440 10.13 -29.32 9.77
CA ILE A 440 8.94 -28.81 10.47
C ILE A 440 7.63 -29.19 9.78
N GLY A 441 7.71 -29.74 8.55
CA GLY A 441 6.59 -30.23 7.78
C GLY A 441 7.03 -31.17 6.67
N PRO A 442 6.08 -31.87 5.99
CA PRO A 442 6.37 -32.87 4.96
C PRO A 442 7.24 -32.35 3.82
N VAL A 443 6.94 -31.14 3.35
CA VAL A 443 7.66 -30.48 2.25
C VAL A 443 9.07 -30.09 2.66
N ASP A 444 9.24 -29.53 3.86
CA ASP A 444 10.54 -29.14 4.39
C ASP A 444 11.46 -30.34 4.60
N ALA A 445 10.94 -31.42 5.19
CA ALA A 445 11.68 -32.67 5.36
C ALA A 445 12.11 -33.26 4.01
N LEU A 446 11.19 -33.30 3.03
CA LEU A 446 11.47 -33.82 1.69
C LEU A 446 12.49 -32.95 0.93
N LYS A 447 12.35 -31.60 1.01
CA LYS A 447 13.32 -30.64 0.46
C LYS A 447 14.73 -30.90 1.01
N LYS A 448 14.84 -30.99 2.35
CA LYS A 448 16.15 -31.23 3.01
C LYS A 448 16.75 -32.58 2.66
N ALA A 449 15.94 -33.64 2.56
CA ALA A 449 16.42 -34.96 2.14
C ALA A 449 16.92 -34.93 0.69
N LEU A 450 16.19 -34.31 -0.23
CA LEU A 450 16.61 -34.16 -1.62
C LEU A 450 17.88 -33.29 -1.76
N GLN A 451 17.94 -32.19 -1.01
CA GLN A 451 19.12 -31.33 -0.96
C GLN A 451 20.38 -32.12 -0.53
N LYS A 452 20.30 -32.91 0.55
CA LYS A 452 21.40 -33.79 0.97
C LYS A 452 21.82 -34.78 -0.11
N ALA A 453 20.87 -35.33 -0.87
CA ALA A 453 21.16 -36.30 -1.92
C ALA A 453 21.87 -35.67 -3.12
N LEU A 454 21.65 -34.37 -3.40
CA LEU A 454 22.13 -33.67 -4.59
C LEU A 454 23.32 -32.76 -4.34
N VAL A 455 23.58 -32.32 -3.11
CA VAL A 455 24.53 -31.24 -2.78
C VAL A 455 25.96 -31.56 -3.21
N GLU A 456 26.40 -32.80 -3.13
CA GLU A 456 27.77 -33.18 -3.55
C GLU A 456 27.95 -33.03 -5.04
N GLN A 457 26.93 -33.29 -5.84
CA GLN A 457 26.97 -33.18 -7.30
C GLN A 457 26.64 -31.76 -7.78
N TYR A 458 25.82 -31.03 -7.00
CA TYR A 458 25.36 -29.66 -7.30
C TYR A 458 25.55 -28.74 -6.09
N PRO A 459 26.82 -28.33 -5.77
CA PRO A 459 27.11 -27.51 -4.59
C PRO A 459 26.35 -26.16 -4.56
N VAL A 460 26.02 -25.63 -5.72
CA VAL A 460 25.22 -24.38 -5.86
C VAL A 460 23.87 -24.44 -5.16
N LEU A 461 23.30 -25.63 -4.91
CA LEU A 461 22.07 -25.80 -4.15
C LEU A 461 22.17 -25.34 -2.70
N LEU A 462 23.38 -25.26 -2.12
CA LEU A 462 23.57 -24.72 -0.77
C LEU A 462 23.31 -23.23 -0.69
N ASP A 463 23.56 -22.50 -1.76
CA ASP A 463 23.39 -21.04 -1.79
C ASP A 463 21.98 -20.64 -2.26
N LEU A 464 21.42 -21.36 -3.23
CA LEU A 464 20.09 -21.10 -3.79
C LEU A 464 18.92 -21.43 -2.84
N LEU A 465 19.16 -22.18 -1.78
CA LEU A 465 18.10 -22.64 -0.85
C LEU A 465 18.22 -22.04 0.56
N LYS A 466 19.07 -21.01 0.72
CA LYS A 466 19.17 -20.24 1.97
C LYS A 466 18.13 -19.11 2.07
N GLU A 467 17.49 -18.76 0.96
CA GLU A 467 16.35 -17.86 0.84
C GLU A 467 15.05 -18.70 0.83
#